data_6ded17d1a364de9c72139cb553dc69b3
#
_entry.id   6ded17d1a364de9c72139cb553dc69b3
#
_cell.length_a   1.000
_cell.length_b   1.000
_cell.length_c   1.000
_cell.angle_alpha   90.00
_cell.angle_beta   90.00
_cell.angle_gamma   90.00
#
_symmetry.space_group_name_H-M   'P 1'
#
loop_
_entity.id
_entity.type
_entity.pdbx_description
1 polymer ?
#
loop_
_entity_poly.entity_id
_entity_poly.type
_entity_poly.pdbx_seq_one_letter_code
_entity_poly.pdbx_strand_id
1 'polypeptide(L)'
;MREFTIHKNDADQRLDRFLLKAVPLLPASLAQKYIRLKRIKVNGARAERDYRLREGDRLQLYLNDEFFEAPSEENVYLTIANPKLHILYEDENILLLDKPAGLVVHADEGEKVNTLVNHLLAYLYQKREWKPREENAFTPALCNRIDRNTGGIVIAAKNAEALRVLNEKIREHELSKFYLCICLGRPEPPKGRIECFLRKDSKTNTVRVYHHPVPDGRSAVTLYETLETRDRLSLVEVELLTGRTHQIRASFADMGHPLLGDGKYGVGSVNRRYGEAQQALYSYRLRFDFPTDAGILNYLRGREFIADEVPFRRKYFG
;
A
#
# COMPACT_ATOMS: atom_id res chain seq x y z
N MET A 1 27.48 16.36 -4.45
CA MET A 1 27.50 17.73 -3.86
C MET A 1 27.13 18.72 -4.96
N ARG A 2 26.15 19.59 -4.72
CA ARG A 2 25.82 20.72 -5.61
C ARG A 2 26.11 22.04 -4.90
N GLU A 3 26.53 23.05 -5.66
CA GLU A 3 26.81 24.40 -5.16
C GLU A 3 25.97 25.42 -5.92
N PHE A 4 25.39 26.39 -5.20
CA PHE A 4 24.68 27.53 -5.74
C PHE A 4 25.39 28.81 -5.30
N THR A 5 25.63 29.71 -6.22
CA THR A 5 25.99 31.09 -5.91
C THR A 5 24.73 31.92 -5.81
N ILE A 6 24.55 32.60 -4.69
CA ILE A 6 23.38 33.46 -4.47
C ILE A 6 23.54 34.76 -5.27
N HIS A 7 22.63 34.96 -6.21
CA HIS A 7 22.56 36.17 -7.02
C HIS A 7 21.61 37.21 -6.39
N LYS A 8 21.61 38.38 -6.92
CA LYS A 8 20.78 39.52 -6.43
C LYS A 8 19.31 39.13 -6.25
N ASN A 9 18.72 38.34 -7.15
CA ASN A 9 17.32 37.91 -7.08
C ASN A 9 17.06 36.81 -6.03
N ASP A 10 18.12 36.19 -5.53
CA ASP A 10 18.05 35.12 -4.52
C ASP A 10 18.37 35.64 -3.12
N ALA A 11 18.94 36.84 -3.03
CA ALA A 11 19.30 37.47 -1.77
C ALA A 11 18.07 37.84 -0.92
N ASP A 12 18.30 38.17 0.35
CA ASP A 12 17.33 38.59 1.36
C ASP A 12 16.21 37.61 1.69
N GLN A 13 16.19 36.42 1.08
CA GLN A 13 15.28 35.37 1.49
C GLN A 13 15.94 34.42 2.52
N ARG A 14 15.12 33.74 3.30
CA ARG A 14 15.59 32.75 4.28
C ARG A 14 16.12 31.54 3.56
N LEU A 15 17.18 30.92 4.12
CA LEU A 15 17.78 29.68 3.62
C LEU A 15 16.75 28.55 3.41
N ASP A 16 15.87 28.31 4.40
CA ASP A 16 14.85 27.26 4.29
C ASP A 16 13.87 27.52 3.13
N ARG A 17 13.52 28.77 2.86
CA ARG A 17 12.63 29.15 1.75
C ARG A 17 13.30 29.00 0.38
N PHE A 18 14.56 29.37 0.28
CA PHE A 18 15.35 29.18 -0.93
C PHE A 18 15.45 27.70 -1.31
N LEU A 19 15.77 26.84 -0.33
CA LEU A 19 15.91 25.38 -0.55
C LEU A 19 14.67 24.74 -1.16
N LEU A 20 13.48 25.11 -0.71
CA LEU A 20 12.22 24.59 -1.23
C LEU A 20 11.95 24.96 -2.69
N LYS A 21 12.58 26.04 -3.17
CA LYS A 21 12.48 26.46 -4.59
C LYS A 21 13.57 25.84 -5.45
N ALA A 22 14.81 25.79 -4.92
CA ALA A 22 15.98 25.33 -5.64
C ALA A 22 16.13 23.81 -5.70
N VAL A 23 15.42 23.08 -4.82
CA VAL A 23 15.48 21.61 -4.71
C VAL A 23 14.06 21.05 -4.72
N PRO A 24 13.47 20.81 -5.90
CA PRO A 24 12.02 20.60 -6.07
C PRO A 24 11.46 19.39 -5.31
N LEU A 25 12.26 18.31 -5.16
CA LEU A 25 11.81 17.07 -4.49
C LEU A 25 12.19 17.03 -3.00
N LEU A 26 12.81 18.08 -2.43
CA LEU A 26 13.22 18.09 -1.02
C LEU A 26 12.07 18.56 -0.11
N PRO A 27 11.45 17.68 0.69
CA PRO A 27 10.42 18.06 1.64
C PRO A 27 10.94 19.06 2.69
N ALA A 28 10.08 19.97 3.12
CA ALA A 28 10.44 21.01 4.10
C ALA A 28 11.01 20.43 5.41
N SER A 29 10.47 19.31 5.89
CA SER A 29 10.94 18.62 7.09
C SER A 29 12.33 18.00 6.90
N LEU A 30 12.63 17.48 5.71
CA LEU A 30 13.98 16.98 5.38
C LEU A 30 14.97 18.14 5.18
N ALA A 31 14.56 19.22 4.56
CA ALA A 31 15.40 20.42 4.44
C ALA A 31 15.86 20.90 5.83
N GLN A 32 14.94 21.01 6.79
CA GLN A 32 15.26 21.38 8.18
C GLN A 32 16.20 20.37 8.85
N LYS A 33 15.95 19.05 8.65
CA LYS A 33 16.82 17.98 9.16
C LYS A 33 18.24 18.09 8.59
N TYR A 34 18.37 18.33 7.28
CA TYR A 34 19.68 18.43 6.62
C TYR A 34 20.44 19.70 6.98
N ILE A 35 19.78 20.83 7.22
CA ILE A 35 20.40 22.03 7.80
C ILE A 35 20.99 21.66 9.18
N ARG A 36 20.21 21.06 10.06
CA ARG A 36 20.66 20.67 11.40
C ARG A 36 21.82 19.65 11.36
N LEU A 37 21.79 18.71 10.41
CA LEU A 37 22.85 17.72 10.19
C LEU A 37 24.09 18.28 9.46
N LYS A 38 24.17 19.59 9.22
CA LYS A 38 25.29 20.25 8.53
C LYS A 38 25.51 19.76 7.09
N ARG A 39 24.48 19.16 6.46
CA ARG A 39 24.51 18.76 5.04
C ARG A 39 24.26 19.93 4.10
N ILE A 40 23.89 21.08 4.64
CA ILE A 40 23.68 22.34 3.93
C ILE A 40 24.55 23.38 4.63
N LYS A 41 25.45 24.00 3.88
CA LYS A 41 26.41 24.98 4.38
C LYS A 41 26.32 26.25 3.56
N VAL A 42 26.57 27.38 4.21
CA VAL A 42 26.73 28.69 3.56
C VAL A 42 28.17 29.13 3.78
N ASN A 43 28.89 29.42 2.70
CA ASN A 43 30.30 29.83 2.74
C ASN A 43 31.21 28.86 3.50
N GLY A 44 30.94 27.54 3.37
CA GLY A 44 31.66 26.48 4.06
C GLY A 44 31.28 26.27 5.54
N ALA A 45 30.47 27.16 6.13
CA ALA A 45 30.09 27.14 7.53
C ALA A 45 28.63 26.64 7.71
N ARG A 46 28.31 26.21 8.93
CA ARG A 46 26.94 25.93 9.34
C ARG A 46 26.11 27.22 9.31
N ALA A 47 24.89 27.11 8.76
CA ALA A 47 23.90 28.18 8.83
C ALA A 47 22.61 27.67 9.49
N GLU A 48 21.88 28.55 10.17
CA GLU A 48 20.57 28.25 10.70
C GLU A 48 19.49 28.39 9.62
N ARG A 49 18.35 27.77 9.83
CA ARG A 49 17.27 27.71 8.83
C ARG A 49 16.73 29.08 8.38
N ASP A 50 16.79 30.04 9.28
CA ASP A 50 16.33 31.41 9.11
C ASP A 50 17.41 32.37 8.65
N TYR A 51 18.64 31.85 8.40
CA TYR A 51 19.71 32.64 7.83
C TYR A 51 19.23 33.34 6.57
N ARG A 52 19.43 34.67 6.50
CA ARG A 52 19.10 35.45 5.32
C ARG A 52 20.29 35.45 4.35
N LEU A 53 20.05 34.85 3.19
CA LEU A 53 21.04 34.74 2.13
C LEU A 53 21.45 36.14 1.64
N ARG A 54 22.73 36.31 1.39
CA ARG A 54 23.32 37.53 0.85
C ARG A 54 23.82 37.31 -0.56
N GLU A 55 23.81 38.31 -1.40
CA GLU A 55 24.43 38.25 -2.72
C GLU A 55 25.91 37.84 -2.58
N GLY A 56 26.36 36.87 -3.40
CA GLY A 56 27.70 36.30 -3.35
C GLY A 56 27.88 35.14 -2.38
N ASP A 57 26.87 34.81 -1.53
CA ASP A 57 26.96 33.61 -0.69
C ASP A 57 27.09 32.37 -1.55
N ARG A 58 27.93 31.42 -1.09
CA ARG A 58 28.08 30.08 -1.66
C ARG A 58 27.35 29.09 -0.83
N LEU A 59 26.28 28.52 -1.39
CA LEU A 59 25.45 27.51 -0.75
C LEU A 59 25.87 26.12 -1.21
N GLN A 60 26.40 25.31 -0.30
CA GLN A 60 26.89 23.96 -0.56
C GLN A 60 25.91 22.93 -0.04
N LEU A 61 25.39 22.11 -0.97
CA LEU A 61 24.36 21.09 -0.68
C LEU A 61 24.95 19.68 -0.83
N TYR A 62 25.11 19.00 0.31
CA TYR A 62 25.52 17.60 0.37
C TYR A 62 24.27 16.70 0.37
N LEU A 63 23.48 16.82 -0.68
CA LEU A 63 22.24 16.09 -0.92
C LEU A 63 22.43 15.13 -2.10
N ASN A 64 21.58 14.12 -2.16
CA ASN A 64 21.51 13.22 -3.30
C ASN A 64 20.99 13.97 -4.52
N ASP A 65 21.49 13.62 -5.69
CA ASP A 65 21.16 14.31 -6.92
C ASP A 65 19.70 14.15 -7.34
N GLU A 66 19.05 13.05 -6.92
CA GLU A 66 17.63 12.77 -7.18
C GLU A 66 16.71 13.90 -6.69
N PHE A 67 17.05 14.58 -5.60
CA PHE A 67 16.26 15.69 -5.09
C PHE A 67 16.22 16.91 -6.03
N PHE A 68 17.17 17.01 -6.97
CA PHE A 68 17.26 18.13 -7.93
C PHE A 68 16.55 17.82 -9.25
N GLU A 69 15.99 16.64 -9.41
CA GLU A 69 15.24 16.23 -10.59
C GLU A 69 13.87 16.91 -10.65
N ALA A 70 13.26 16.96 -11.84
CA ALA A 70 11.88 17.37 -11.95
C ALA A 70 10.95 16.33 -11.29
N PRO A 71 9.89 16.73 -10.59
CA PRO A 71 8.91 15.79 -10.07
C PRO A 71 8.31 14.93 -11.19
N SER A 72 8.33 13.60 -11.00
CA SER A 72 7.74 12.62 -11.91
C SER A 72 7.06 11.52 -11.10
N GLU A 73 6.28 10.65 -11.75
CA GLU A 73 5.67 9.51 -11.06
C GLU A 73 6.72 8.53 -10.53
N GLU A 74 7.89 8.47 -11.15
CA GLU A 74 9.00 7.57 -10.78
C GLU A 74 9.76 8.01 -9.54
N ASN A 75 9.77 9.30 -9.22
CA ASN A 75 10.56 9.87 -8.11
C ASN A 75 9.72 10.56 -7.03
N VAL A 76 8.39 10.47 -7.12
CA VAL A 76 7.47 11.10 -6.16
C VAL A 76 7.67 10.60 -4.72
N TYR A 77 8.18 9.36 -4.52
CA TYR A 77 8.51 8.82 -3.20
C TYR A 77 9.52 9.69 -2.43
N LEU A 78 10.38 10.47 -3.12
CA LEU A 78 11.32 11.40 -2.49
C LEU A 78 10.62 12.51 -1.72
N THR A 79 9.38 12.84 -2.07
CA THR A 79 8.56 13.84 -1.35
C THR A 79 8.04 13.35 0.00
N ILE A 80 8.15 12.02 0.27
CA ILE A 80 7.68 11.41 1.51
C ILE A 80 8.82 11.41 2.55
N ALA A 81 8.80 12.41 3.41
CA ALA A 81 9.83 12.57 4.44
C ALA A 81 9.73 11.52 5.55
N ASN A 82 8.53 11.12 5.92
CA ASN A 82 8.24 10.16 6.99
C ASN A 82 7.33 9.07 6.44
N PRO A 83 7.89 7.97 5.93
CA PRO A 83 7.10 6.85 5.44
C PRO A 83 6.24 6.26 6.57
N LYS A 84 4.95 6.09 6.31
CA LYS A 84 4.01 5.49 7.27
C LYS A 84 3.74 4.06 6.83
N LEU A 85 4.45 3.12 7.42
CA LEU A 85 4.29 1.68 7.19
C LEU A 85 4.08 0.99 8.54
N HIS A 86 3.09 0.13 8.59
CA HIS A 86 2.95 -0.86 9.65
C HIS A 86 3.53 -2.18 9.11
N ILE A 87 4.70 -2.58 9.62
CA ILE A 87 5.46 -3.72 9.14
C ILE A 87 5.20 -4.90 10.07
N LEU A 88 4.57 -5.96 9.57
CA LEU A 88 4.34 -7.22 10.28
C LEU A 88 5.58 -8.11 10.27
N TYR A 89 6.33 -8.07 9.18
CA TYR A 89 7.55 -8.87 9.01
C TYR A 89 8.46 -8.20 7.99
N GLU A 90 9.74 -8.25 8.25
CA GLU A 90 10.79 -7.77 7.34
C GLU A 90 12.03 -8.66 7.44
N ASP A 91 12.59 -9.00 6.28
CA ASP A 91 13.91 -9.61 6.15
C ASP A 91 14.67 -9.00 4.95
N GLU A 92 15.72 -9.65 4.47
CA GLU A 92 16.51 -9.19 3.33
C GLU A 92 15.76 -9.31 2.00
N ASN A 93 14.71 -10.14 1.89
CA ASN A 93 14.01 -10.48 0.66
C ASN A 93 12.64 -9.82 0.56
N ILE A 94 11.89 -9.78 1.66
CA ILE A 94 10.49 -9.36 1.65
C ILE A 94 10.13 -8.41 2.79
N LEU A 95 9.02 -7.68 2.59
CA LEU A 95 8.24 -7.06 3.68
C LEU A 95 6.80 -7.54 3.61
N LEU A 96 6.19 -7.77 4.77
CA LEU A 96 4.75 -7.91 4.92
C LEU A 96 4.24 -6.63 5.59
N LEU A 97 3.38 -5.93 4.88
CA LEU A 97 2.86 -4.62 5.29
C LEU A 97 1.39 -4.78 5.68
N ASP A 98 1.03 -4.30 6.86
CA ASP A 98 -0.37 -4.17 7.26
C ASP A 98 -0.92 -2.81 6.80
N LYS A 99 -1.55 -2.80 5.64
CA LYS A 99 -2.08 -1.59 5.02
C LYS A 99 -3.34 -1.11 5.75
N PRO A 100 -3.41 0.14 6.19
CA PRO A 100 -4.65 0.68 6.72
C PRO A 100 -5.73 0.81 5.64
N ALA A 101 -7.00 0.69 6.03
CA ALA A 101 -8.11 1.05 5.16
C ALA A 101 -8.04 2.54 4.78
N GLY A 102 -8.43 2.88 3.54
CA GLY A 102 -8.34 4.24 2.99
C GLY A 102 -7.08 4.52 2.18
N LEU A 103 -5.96 3.84 2.46
CA LEU A 103 -4.73 3.97 1.68
C LEU A 103 -4.80 3.15 0.38
N VAL A 104 -4.44 3.76 -0.74
CA VAL A 104 -4.31 3.03 -2.03
C VAL A 104 -2.98 2.28 -2.10
N VAL A 105 -2.98 1.15 -2.78
CA VAL A 105 -1.76 0.34 -3.00
C VAL A 105 -0.85 1.00 -4.02
N HIS A 106 -1.37 1.35 -5.19
CA HIS A 106 -0.68 2.06 -6.27
C HIS A 106 -1.41 3.36 -6.60
N ALA A 107 -0.74 4.28 -7.29
CA ALA A 107 -1.34 5.50 -7.77
C ALA A 107 -2.61 5.24 -8.61
N ASP A 108 -3.61 6.08 -8.42
CA ASP A 108 -4.83 6.13 -9.22
C ASP A 108 -5.15 7.60 -9.59
N GLU A 109 -6.28 7.83 -10.25
CA GLU A 109 -6.69 9.18 -10.68
C GLU A 109 -6.87 10.15 -9.50
N GLY A 110 -7.21 9.65 -8.31
CA GLY A 110 -7.51 10.46 -7.14
C GLY A 110 -6.35 10.59 -6.14
N GLU A 111 -5.31 9.76 -6.23
CA GLU A 111 -4.17 9.78 -5.31
C GLU A 111 -2.90 9.27 -6.00
N LYS A 112 -1.91 10.15 -6.14
CA LYS A 112 -0.65 9.83 -6.80
C LYS A 112 0.54 9.76 -5.84
N VAL A 113 0.48 10.45 -4.73
CA VAL A 113 1.60 10.62 -3.79
C VAL A 113 1.47 9.69 -2.59
N ASN A 114 0.34 9.78 -1.87
CA ASN A 114 0.10 9.02 -0.65
C ASN A 114 -0.37 7.59 -0.97
N THR A 115 0.54 6.78 -1.50
CA THR A 115 0.27 5.38 -1.88
C THR A 115 1.18 4.44 -1.10
N LEU A 116 0.74 3.19 -0.90
CA LEU A 116 1.54 2.20 -0.17
C LEU A 116 2.90 1.97 -0.85
N VAL A 117 2.92 1.91 -2.19
CA VAL A 117 4.18 1.73 -2.94
C VAL A 117 5.14 2.90 -2.75
N ASN A 118 4.66 4.14 -2.75
CA ASN A 118 5.53 5.29 -2.54
C ASN A 118 6.08 5.34 -1.11
N HIS A 119 5.28 4.94 -0.11
CA HIS A 119 5.76 4.78 1.27
C HIS A 119 6.82 3.68 1.38
N LEU A 120 6.64 2.54 0.69
CA LEU A 120 7.62 1.45 0.62
C LEU A 120 8.94 1.94 0.01
N LEU A 121 8.89 2.61 -1.14
CA LEU A 121 10.06 3.12 -1.83
C LEU A 121 10.80 4.17 -0.99
N ALA A 122 10.07 5.11 -0.38
CA ALA A 122 10.63 6.10 0.52
C ALA A 122 11.32 5.46 1.75
N TYR A 123 10.72 4.42 2.31
CA TYR A 123 11.28 3.67 3.44
C TYR A 123 12.59 3.00 3.09
N LEU A 124 12.62 2.19 2.02
CA LEU A 124 13.81 1.47 1.58
C LEU A 124 14.93 2.42 1.12
N TYR A 125 14.57 3.51 0.45
CA TYR A 125 15.52 4.56 0.07
C TYR A 125 16.15 5.22 1.31
N GLN A 126 15.37 5.57 2.32
CA GLN A 126 15.87 6.21 3.54
C GLN A 126 16.73 5.26 4.39
N LYS A 127 16.42 3.96 4.38
CA LYS A 127 17.24 2.89 4.98
C LYS A 127 18.51 2.59 4.18
N ARG A 128 18.62 3.08 2.94
CA ARG A 128 19.70 2.77 1.98
C ARG A 128 19.72 1.30 1.54
N GLU A 129 18.60 0.62 1.66
CA GLU A 129 18.42 -0.75 1.19
C GLU A 129 18.03 -0.81 -0.29
N TRP A 130 17.57 0.29 -0.85
CA TRP A 130 17.38 0.50 -2.27
C TRP A 130 18.00 1.84 -2.69
N LYS A 131 18.80 1.79 -3.76
CA LYS A 131 19.54 2.93 -4.30
C LYS A 131 19.25 3.01 -5.80
N PRO A 132 18.26 3.79 -6.23
CA PRO A 132 17.76 3.77 -7.61
C PRO A 132 18.81 4.04 -8.68
N ARG A 133 19.90 4.76 -8.35
CA ARG A 133 21.00 5.04 -9.30
C ARG A 133 22.03 3.93 -9.40
N GLU A 134 22.08 3.04 -8.43
CA GLU A 134 22.95 1.86 -8.46
C GLU A 134 22.25 0.67 -9.11
N GLU A 135 20.91 0.74 -9.26
CA GLU A 135 20.08 -0.29 -9.88
C GLU A 135 19.88 -0.02 -11.38
N ASN A 136 20.16 -1.01 -12.23
CA ASN A 136 19.95 -0.84 -13.68
C ASN A 136 18.48 -0.94 -14.10
N ALA A 137 17.70 -1.78 -13.42
CA ALA A 137 16.31 -2.05 -13.83
C ALA A 137 15.37 -2.45 -12.68
N PHE A 138 15.87 -2.70 -11.48
CA PHE A 138 15.04 -3.17 -10.37
C PHE A 138 14.50 -2.01 -9.54
N THR A 139 13.21 -2.08 -9.25
CA THR A 139 12.54 -1.25 -8.25
C THR A 139 11.77 -2.17 -7.30
N PRO A 140 11.90 -1.99 -5.97
CA PRO A 140 11.09 -2.73 -5.00
C PRO A 140 9.61 -2.61 -5.31
N ALA A 141 8.87 -3.71 -5.21
CA ALA A 141 7.50 -3.76 -5.70
C ALA A 141 6.57 -4.48 -4.75
N LEU A 142 5.28 -4.09 -4.78
CA LEU A 142 4.21 -4.83 -4.12
C LEU A 142 3.76 -5.99 -5.00
N CYS A 143 3.68 -7.20 -4.44
CA CYS A 143 3.38 -8.42 -5.18
C CYS A 143 1.88 -8.71 -5.28
N ASN A 144 1.06 -8.12 -4.42
CA ASN A 144 -0.39 -8.21 -4.46
C ASN A 144 -1.02 -6.84 -4.19
N ARG A 145 -2.31 -6.77 -4.43
CA ARG A 145 -3.09 -5.56 -4.14
C ARG A 145 -4.39 -5.91 -3.46
N ILE A 146 -4.83 -5.03 -2.58
CA ILE A 146 -6.15 -5.00 -1.96
C ILE A 146 -6.81 -3.66 -2.26
N ASP A 147 -8.11 -3.57 -2.13
CA ASP A 147 -8.86 -2.35 -2.42
C ASP A 147 -8.44 -1.20 -1.50
N ARG A 148 -8.69 0.06 -1.93
CA ARG A 148 -8.40 1.26 -1.13
C ARG A 148 -8.91 1.11 0.31
N ASN A 149 -10.18 0.77 0.47
CA ASN A 149 -10.85 0.68 1.78
C ASN A 149 -10.78 -0.71 2.43
N THR A 150 -10.00 -1.65 1.88
CA THR A 150 -9.67 -2.92 2.51
C THR A 150 -8.35 -2.77 3.26
N GLY A 151 -8.33 -3.11 4.53
CA GLY A 151 -7.11 -3.17 5.33
C GLY A 151 -6.41 -4.53 5.22
N GLY A 152 -5.18 -4.62 5.74
CA GLY A 152 -4.48 -5.88 5.95
C GLY A 152 -3.27 -6.14 5.05
N ILE A 153 -2.85 -7.39 4.99
CA ILE A 153 -1.54 -7.83 4.54
C ILE A 153 -1.33 -7.62 3.05
N VAL A 154 -0.26 -6.88 2.74
CA VAL A 154 0.29 -6.70 1.38
C VAL A 154 1.75 -7.12 1.40
N ILE A 155 2.14 -7.92 0.41
CA ILE A 155 3.49 -8.47 0.25
C ILE A 155 4.32 -7.53 -0.62
N ALA A 156 5.52 -7.19 -0.18
CA ALA A 156 6.51 -6.45 -0.94
C ALA A 156 7.78 -7.28 -1.14
N ALA A 157 8.36 -7.20 -2.32
CA ALA A 157 9.67 -7.76 -2.63
C ALA A 157 10.75 -6.67 -2.58
N LYS A 158 11.85 -6.94 -1.88
CA LYS A 158 13.00 -6.03 -1.72
C LYS A 158 14.06 -6.23 -2.79
N ASN A 159 14.06 -7.36 -3.50
CA ASN A 159 14.98 -7.67 -4.59
C ASN A 159 14.30 -8.39 -5.76
N ALA A 160 14.96 -8.42 -6.90
CA ALA A 160 14.40 -8.93 -8.16
C ALA A 160 14.13 -10.44 -8.12
N GLU A 161 14.93 -11.21 -7.39
CA GLU A 161 14.75 -12.65 -7.28
C GLU A 161 13.51 -12.98 -6.45
N ALA A 162 13.36 -12.35 -5.28
CA ALA A 162 12.17 -12.47 -4.45
C ALA A 162 10.91 -12.06 -5.23
N LEU A 163 10.97 -10.98 -6.02
CA LEU A 163 9.84 -10.53 -6.84
C LEU A 163 9.43 -11.59 -7.87
N ARG A 164 10.39 -12.21 -8.57
CA ARG A 164 10.09 -13.27 -9.55
C ARG A 164 9.44 -14.48 -8.88
N VAL A 165 10.05 -14.96 -7.78
CA VAL A 165 9.54 -16.10 -7.02
C VAL A 165 8.14 -15.82 -6.49
N LEU A 166 7.90 -14.68 -5.82
CA LEU A 166 6.59 -14.34 -5.29
C LEU A 166 5.52 -14.22 -6.38
N ASN A 167 5.84 -13.60 -7.52
CA ASN A 167 4.90 -13.49 -8.64
C ASN A 167 4.54 -14.87 -9.22
N GLU A 168 5.50 -15.79 -9.30
CA GLU A 168 5.26 -17.17 -9.71
C GLU A 168 4.37 -17.89 -8.69
N LYS A 169 4.74 -17.88 -7.41
CA LYS A 169 3.97 -18.54 -6.34
C LYS A 169 2.54 -18.00 -6.20
N ILE A 170 2.35 -16.69 -6.40
CA ILE A 170 1.02 -16.07 -6.42
C ILE A 170 0.21 -16.53 -7.64
N ARG A 171 0.83 -16.63 -8.81
CA ARG A 171 0.19 -17.09 -10.06
C ARG A 171 -0.22 -18.56 -9.96
N GLU A 172 0.62 -19.39 -9.36
CA GLU A 172 0.37 -20.83 -9.17
C GLU A 172 -0.50 -21.14 -7.94
N HIS A 173 -1.02 -20.08 -7.27
CA HIS A 173 -1.88 -20.22 -6.07
C HIS A 173 -1.21 -20.98 -4.90
N GLU A 174 0.09 -20.81 -4.75
CA GLU A 174 0.88 -21.43 -3.68
C GLU A 174 0.96 -20.54 -2.41
N LEU A 175 0.13 -19.52 -2.32
CA LEU A 175 -0.06 -18.68 -1.13
C LEU A 175 -1.56 -18.65 -0.79
N SER A 176 -1.90 -19.07 0.44
CA SER A 176 -3.26 -18.94 0.95
C SER A 176 -3.47 -17.56 1.57
N LYS A 177 -4.52 -16.86 1.12
CA LYS A 177 -4.89 -15.53 1.57
C LYS A 177 -6.26 -15.59 2.23
N PHE A 178 -6.29 -15.27 3.52
CA PHE A 178 -7.49 -15.28 4.32
C PHE A 178 -7.90 -13.85 4.68
N TYR A 179 -9.19 -13.62 4.59
CA TYR A 179 -9.81 -12.36 4.92
C TYR A 179 -10.83 -12.57 6.04
N LEU A 180 -10.98 -11.57 6.90
CA LEU A 180 -12.16 -11.43 7.72
C LEU A 180 -13.07 -10.38 7.10
N CYS A 181 -14.36 -10.63 7.12
CA CYS A 181 -15.35 -9.63 6.77
C CYS A 181 -16.57 -9.70 7.68
N ILE A 182 -17.32 -8.59 7.74
CA ILE A 182 -18.67 -8.59 8.33
C ILE A 182 -19.66 -8.47 7.18
N CYS A 183 -20.57 -9.42 7.06
CA CYS A 183 -21.69 -9.35 6.13
C CYS A 183 -23.03 -9.17 6.83
N LEU A 184 -24.03 -8.72 6.09
CA LEU A 184 -25.39 -8.56 6.57
C LEU A 184 -26.15 -9.90 6.52
N GLY A 185 -26.87 -10.22 7.57
CA GLY A 185 -27.62 -11.47 7.69
C GLY A 185 -26.71 -12.66 8.05
N ARG A 186 -27.24 -13.86 7.83
CA ARG A 186 -26.57 -15.11 8.13
C ARG A 186 -26.47 -15.94 6.85
N PRO A 187 -25.26 -16.14 6.30
CA PRO A 187 -25.06 -17.03 5.16
C PRO A 187 -25.49 -18.47 5.47
N GLU A 188 -26.27 -19.06 4.56
CA GLU A 188 -26.71 -20.44 4.65
C GLU A 188 -26.32 -21.17 3.35
N PRO A 189 -25.53 -22.25 3.42
CA PRO A 189 -24.96 -22.85 4.64
C PRO A 189 -23.89 -21.95 5.30
N PRO A 190 -23.56 -22.15 6.59
CA PRO A 190 -22.57 -21.32 7.29
C PRO A 190 -21.14 -21.50 6.77
N LYS A 191 -20.88 -22.56 6.02
CA LYS A 191 -19.62 -22.82 5.33
C LYS A 191 -19.91 -23.24 3.90
N GLY A 192 -19.17 -22.66 2.96
CA GLY A 192 -19.45 -22.92 1.57
C GLY A 192 -18.36 -22.50 0.60
N ARG A 193 -18.65 -22.73 -0.68
CA ARG A 193 -17.82 -22.41 -1.82
C ARG A 193 -18.65 -21.63 -2.84
N ILE A 194 -18.19 -20.44 -3.20
CA ILE A 194 -18.80 -19.61 -4.22
C ILE A 194 -17.96 -19.74 -5.48
N GLU A 195 -18.58 -20.19 -6.56
CA GLU A 195 -17.98 -20.22 -7.89
C GLU A 195 -18.80 -19.35 -8.82
N CYS A 196 -18.16 -18.39 -9.46
CA CYS A 196 -18.82 -17.45 -10.35
C CYS A 196 -17.86 -16.91 -11.40
N PHE A 197 -18.39 -16.10 -12.32
CA PHE A 197 -17.61 -15.31 -13.27
C PHE A 197 -17.79 -13.83 -12.97
N LEU A 198 -16.69 -13.10 -12.89
CA LEU A 198 -16.67 -11.69 -12.57
C LEU A 198 -16.27 -10.87 -13.78
N ARG A 199 -17.12 -9.94 -14.20
CA ARG A 199 -16.83 -8.99 -15.27
C ARG A 199 -16.77 -7.57 -14.71
N LYS A 200 -15.63 -6.91 -14.91
CA LYS A 200 -15.43 -5.52 -14.49
C LYS A 200 -16.11 -4.56 -15.46
N ASP A 201 -16.86 -3.63 -14.90
CA ASP A 201 -17.31 -2.43 -15.61
C ASP A 201 -16.32 -1.29 -15.30
N SER A 202 -15.51 -0.90 -16.29
CA SER A 202 -14.50 0.13 -16.11
C SER A 202 -15.07 1.54 -15.91
N LYS A 203 -16.28 1.81 -16.44
CA LYS A 203 -16.93 3.13 -16.32
C LYS A 203 -17.39 3.42 -14.90
N THR A 204 -17.96 2.40 -14.24
CA THR A 204 -18.46 2.52 -12.86
C THR A 204 -17.47 2.03 -11.82
N ASN A 205 -16.37 1.42 -12.28
CA ASN A 205 -15.40 0.71 -11.44
C ASN A 205 -16.10 -0.28 -10.47
N THR A 206 -17.11 -1.00 -11.00
CA THR A 206 -17.83 -2.08 -10.30
C THR A 206 -17.58 -3.41 -10.98
N VAL A 207 -18.01 -4.49 -10.34
CA VAL A 207 -17.93 -5.86 -10.87
C VAL A 207 -19.33 -6.45 -10.85
N ARG A 208 -19.72 -7.12 -11.95
CA ARG A 208 -20.95 -7.91 -12.03
C ARG A 208 -20.64 -9.38 -11.90
N VAL A 209 -21.48 -10.10 -11.20
CA VAL A 209 -21.40 -11.53 -10.98
C VAL A 209 -22.26 -12.24 -12.01
N TYR A 210 -21.76 -13.37 -12.54
CA TYR A 210 -22.45 -14.25 -13.45
C TYR A 210 -22.23 -15.70 -13.02
N HIS A 211 -23.27 -16.54 -13.10
CA HIS A 211 -23.20 -17.98 -12.75
C HIS A 211 -22.88 -18.88 -13.95
N HIS A 212 -22.53 -18.29 -15.08
CA HIS A 212 -22.08 -18.97 -16.29
C HIS A 212 -20.98 -18.17 -16.97
N PRO A 213 -20.13 -18.78 -17.80
CA PRO A 213 -19.11 -18.04 -18.57
C PRO A 213 -19.71 -16.93 -19.42
N VAL A 214 -19.10 -15.76 -19.39
CA VAL A 214 -19.49 -14.59 -20.21
C VAL A 214 -18.24 -13.98 -20.87
N PRO A 215 -18.37 -13.29 -22.01
CA PRO A 215 -17.26 -12.56 -22.61
C PRO A 215 -16.62 -11.61 -21.61
N ASP A 216 -15.28 -11.57 -21.54
CA ASP A 216 -14.47 -10.80 -20.59
C ASP A 216 -14.70 -11.13 -19.10
N GLY A 217 -15.51 -12.14 -18.81
CA GLY A 217 -15.70 -12.67 -17.47
C GLY A 217 -14.53 -13.55 -17.04
N ARG A 218 -14.08 -13.38 -15.81
CA ARG A 218 -13.01 -14.18 -15.21
C ARG A 218 -13.57 -15.07 -14.11
N SER A 219 -13.23 -16.36 -14.12
CA SER A 219 -13.61 -17.29 -13.07
C SER A 219 -13.10 -16.80 -11.72
N ALA A 220 -13.91 -16.95 -10.70
CA ALA A 220 -13.64 -16.59 -9.33
C ALA A 220 -14.12 -17.67 -8.39
N VAL A 221 -13.25 -18.09 -7.46
CA VAL A 221 -13.53 -19.11 -6.47
C VAL A 221 -13.20 -18.58 -5.09
N THR A 222 -14.20 -18.61 -4.21
CA THR A 222 -14.14 -18.10 -2.84
C THR A 222 -14.65 -19.17 -1.89
N LEU A 223 -13.85 -19.53 -0.89
CA LEU A 223 -14.32 -20.36 0.23
C LEU A 223 -14.69 -19.42 1.38
N TYR A 224 -15.71 -19.77 2.15
CA TYR A 224 -16.09 -19.00 3.33
C TYR A 224 -16.56 -19.87 4.47
N GLU A 225 -16.39 -19.36 5.69
CA GLU A 225 -16.90 -19.95 6.92
C GLU A 225 -17.39 -18.85 7.88
N THR A 226 -18.65 -18.93 8.29
CA THR A 226 -19.23 -18.05 9.30
C THR A 226 -18.70 -18.44 10.67
N LEU A 227 -17.92 -17.56 11.28
CA LEU A 227 -17.30 -17.80 12.59
C LEU A 227 -18.25 -17.46 13.74
N GLU A 228 -18.98 -16.38 13.59
CA GLU A 228 -19.92 -15.89 14.62
C GLU A 228 -21.05 -15.11 13.96
N THR A 229 -22.25 -15.18 14.53
CA THR A 229 -23.39 -14.36 14.15
C THR A 229 -23.93 -13.65 15.37
N ARG A 230 -24.08 -12.33 15.28
CA ARG A 230 -24.64 -11.48 16.33
C ARG A 230 -25.67 -10.54 15.71
N ASP A 231 -26.91 -10.63 16.17
CA ASP A 231 -28.04 -9.89 15.61
C ASP A 231 -28.21 -10.15 14.09
N ARG A 232 -27.98 -9.10 13.29
CA ARG A 232 -28.09 -9.13 11.83
C ARG A 232 -26.71 -9.09 11.13
N LEU A 233 -25.65 -9.33 11.87
CA LEU A 233 -24.29 -9.31 11.36
C LEU A 233 -23.65 -10.69 11.53
N SER A 234 -22.88 -11.12 10.54
CA SER A 234 -22.04 -12.31 10.62
C SER A 234 -20.58 -11.95 10.38
N LEU A 235 -19.72 -12.41 11.28
CA LEU A 235 -18.28 -12.42 11.08
C LEU A 235 -17.94 -13.66 10.26
N VAL A 236 -17.31 -13.46 9.12
CA VAL A 236 -17.00 -14.53 8.16
C VAL A 236 -15.53 -14.54 7.84
N GLU A 237 -14.91 -15.71 7.93
CA GLU A 237 -13.59 -15.97 7.35
C GLU A 237 -13.77 -16.33 5.87
N VAL A 238 -12.90 -15.78 5.03
CA VAL A 238 -12.94 -15.99 3.58
C VAL A 238 -11.55 -16.36 3.09
N GLU A 239 -11.43 -17.48 2.38
CA GLU A 239 -10.21 -17.85 1.65
C GLU A 239 -10.39 -17.58 0.16
N LEU A 240 -9.44 -16.85 -0.42
CA LEU A 240 -9.42 -16.56 -1.86
C LEU A 240 -8.56 -17.55 -2.63
N LEU A 241 -9.20 -18.46 -3.37
CA LEU A 241 -8.50 -19.35 -4.32
C LEU A 241 -8.17 -18.62 -5.64
N THR A 242 -8.82 -17.50 -5.90
CA THR A 242 -8.52 -16.57 -7.00
C THR A 242 -8.49 -15.15 -6.44
N GLY A 243 -7.85 -14.21 -7.15
CA GLY A 243 -7.73 -12.81 -6.72
C GLY A 243 -8.28 -11.83 -7.76
N ARG A 244 -9.62 -11.71 -7.86
CA ARG A 244 -10.26 -10.78 -8.80
C ARG A 244 -10.66 -9.48 -8.10
N THR A 245 -10.72 -8.40 -8.87
CA THR A 245 -11.20 -7.10 -8.37
C THR A 245 -12.55 -7.26 -7.67
N HIS A 246 -12.68 -6.71 -6.47
CA HIS A 246 -13.88 -6.73 -5.64
C HIS A 246 -14.49 -8.13 -5.41
N GLN A 247 -13.72 -9.21 -5.57
CA GLN A 247 -14.26 -10.59 -5.58
C GLN A 247 -15.15 -10.89 -4.37
N ILE A 248 -14.65 -10.73 -3.15
CA ILE A 248 -15.43 -11.00 -1.93
C ILE A 248 -16.67 -10.11 -1.89
N ARG A 249 -16.51 -8.82 -2.14
CA ARG A 249 -17.55 -7.79 -2.05
C ARG A 249 -18.72 -8.08 -2.99
N ALA A 250 -18.41 -8.36 -4.26
CA ALA A 250 -19.42 -8.65 -5.28
C ALA A 250 -20.08 -10.01 -5.05
N SER A 251 -19.31 -11.05 -4.70
CA SER A 251 -19.85 -12.40 -4.47
C SER A 251 -20.79 -12.45 -3.27
N PHE A 252 -20.43 -11.81 -2.16
CA PHE A 252 -21.31 -11.76 -0.98
C PHE A 252 -22.57 -10.93 -1.23
N ALA A 253 -22.47 -9.84 -1.98
CA ALA A 253 -23.66 -9.05 -2.36
C ALA A 253 -24.61 -9.85 -3.26
N ASP A 254 -24.07 -10.63 -4.20
CA ASP A 254 -24.83 -11.52 -5.10
C ASP A 254 -25.55 -12.64 -4.33
N MET A 255 -24.94 -13.16 -3.25
CA MET A 255 -25.56 -14.09 -2.32
C MET A 255 -26.65 -13.48 -1.44
N GLY A 256 -26.91 -12.17 -1.51
CA GLY A 256 -27.84 -11.48 -0.63
C GLY A 256 -27.27 -11.09 0.75
N HIS A 257 -25.95 -11.25 0.95
CA HIS A 257 -25.24 -10.95 2.17
C HIS A 257 -24.14 -9.88 1.96
N PRO A 258 -24.48 -8.66 1.51
CA PRO A 258 -23.48 -7.63 1.22
C PRO A 258 -22.67 -7.28 2.46
N LEU A 259 -21.43 -6.83 2.26
CA LEU A 259 -20.56 -6.45 3.36
C LEU A 259 -21.03 -5.17 4.03
N LEU A 260 -20.91 -5.13 5.36
CA LEU A 260 -21.15 -3.93 6.15
C LEU A 260 -20.16 -2.81 5.74
N GLY A 261 -20.67 -1.60 5.55
CA GLY A 261 -19.88 -0.43 5.17
C GLY A 261 -19.49 -0.37 3.70
N ASP A 262 -19.88 -1.37 2.88
CA ASP A 262 -19.56 -1.34 1.45
C ASP A 262 -20.38 -0.27 0.71
N GLY A 263 -19.70 0.76 0.20
CA GLY A 263 -20.36 1.86 -0.51
C GLY A 263 -20.78 1.54 -1.95
N LYS A 264 -20.31 0.40 -2.52
CA LYS A 264 -20.62 -0.01 -3.91
C LYS A 264 -21.65 -1.12 -3.99
N TYR A 265 -21.54 -2.12 -3.12
CA TYR A 265 -22.36 -3.33 -3.15
C TYR A 265 -23.24 -3.46 -1.89
N GLY A 266 -23.02 -2.62 -0.88
CA GLY A 266 -23.72 -2.66 0.39
C GLY A 266 -25.06 -1.93 0.38
N VAL A 267 -25.73 -1.96 1.54
CA VAL A 267 -27.01 -1.32 1.77
C VAL A 267 -26.80 0.02 2.50
N GLY A 268 -26.93 1.13 1.79
CA GLY A 268 -26.60 2.46 2.29
C GLY A 268 -27.36 2.88 3.56
N SER A 269 -28.62 2.48 3.75
CA SER A 269 -29.38 2.74 4.97
C SER A 269 -28.82 1.98 6.18
N VAL A 270 -28.38 0.74 5.98
CA VAL A 270 -27.73 -0.08 7.02
C VAL A 270 -26.37 0.50 7.36
N ASN A 271 -25.55 0.83 6.36
CA ASN A 271 -24.23 1.41 6.58
C ASN A 271 -24.32 2.70 7.42
N ARG A 272 -25.27 3.59 7.13
CA ARG A 272 -25.51 4.79 7.93
C ARG A 272 -25.95 4.47 9.36
N ARG A 273 -26.81 3.46 9.57
CA ARG A 273 -27.25 3.04 10.90
C ARG A 273 -26.09 2.55 11.78
N TYR A 274 -25.13 1.85 11.21
CA TYR A 274 -23.94 1.36 11.91
C TYR A 274 -22.79 2.38 11.94
N GLY A 275 -22.93 3.52 11.24
CA GLY A 275 -21.88 4.53 11.13
C GLY A 275 -20.66 4.07 10.35
N GLU A 276 -20.84 3.11 9.42
CA GLU A 276 -19.74 2.57 8.61
C GLU A 276 -19.70 3.21 7.22
N ALA A 277 -18.53 3.78 6.90
CA ALA A 277 -18.25 4.42 5.61
C ALA A 277 -17.32 3.57 4.72
N GLN A 278 -16.72 2.51 5.25
CA GLN A 278 -15.76 1.63 4.57
C GLN A 278 -16.16 0.18 4.81
N GLN A 279 -15.94 -0.66 3.78
CA GLN A 279 -16.26 -2.09 3.89
C GLN A 279 -15.50 -2.75 5.04
N ALA A 280 -16.21 -3.46 5.90
CA ALA A 280 -15.64 -4.32 6.93
C ALA A 280 -15.03 -5.56 6.26
N LEU A 281 -13.82 -5.38 5.70
CA LEU A 281 -13.05 -6.39 4.97
C LEU A 281 -11.56 -6.19 5.26
N TYR A 282 -10.89 -7.26 5.66
CA TYR A 282 -9.50 -7.21 6.06
C TYR A 282 -8.73 -8.45 5.62
N SER A 283 -7.61 -8.28 4.93
CA SER A 283 -6.65 -9.35 4.60
C SER A 283 -5.83 -9.66 5.85
N TYR A 284 -6.35 -10.55 6.72
CA TYR A 284 -5.83 -10.67 8.07
C TYR A 284 -4.79 -11.75 8.26
N ARG A 285 -4.75 -12.77 7.36
CA ARG A 285 -3.86 -13.92 7.48
C ARG A 285 -3.32 -14.32 6.12
N LEU A 286 -2.02 -14.60 6.09
CA LEU A 286 -1.28 -15.04 4.90
C LEU A 286 -0.47 -16.28 5.25
N ARG A 287 -0.57 -17.35 4.45
CA ARG A 287 0.23 -18.56 4.61
C ARG A 287 0.98 -18.87 3.32
N PHE A 288 2.25 -19.21 3.45
CA PHE A 288 3.15 -19.59 2.36
C PHE A 288 3.13 -21.10 2.17
N ASP A 289 2.19 -21.59 1.36
CA ASP A 289 1.93 -23.04 1.11
C ASP A 289 2.73 -23.54 -0.10
N PHE A 290 4.05 -23.34 -0.10
CA PHE A 290 4.89 -23.75 -1.23
C PHE A 290 5.02 -25.27 -1.36
N PRO A 291 4.28 -25.98 -2.25
CA PRO A 291 4.52 -27.39 -2.55
C PRO A 291 5.74 -27.59 -3.42
N THR A 292 6.09 -26.56 -4.23
CA THR A 292 7.24 -26.58 -5.14
C THR A 292 8.41 -25.77 -4.60
N ASP A 293 9.56 -25.86 -5.23
CA ASP A 293 10.74 -25.07 -4.84
C ASP A 293 10.46 -23.56 -4.97
N ALA A 294 10.85 -22.80 -3.96
CA ALA A 294 10.71 -21.36 -3.89
C ALA A 294 12.08 -20.63 -3.83
N GLY A 295 13.17 -21.32 -4.22
CA GLY A 295 14.51 -20.73 -4.28
C GLY A 295 14.89 -20.03 -2.98
N ILE A 296 15.31 -18.76 -3.07
CA ILE A 296 15.72 -17.97 -1.91
C ILE A 296 14.60 -17.78 -0.86
N LEU A 297 13.35 -18.06 -1.20
CA LEU A 297 12.20 -17.92 -0.29
C LEU A 297 11.74 -19.25 0.33
N ASN A 298 12.50 -20.37 0.15
CA ASN A 298 12.14 -21.66 0.74
C ASN A 298 11.99 -21.64 2.26
N TYR A 299 12.66 -20.74 2.96
CA TYR A 299 12.55 -20.57 4.41
C TYR A 299 11.18 -20.05 4.87
N LEU A 300 10.36 -19.53 3.94
CA LEU A 300 8.96 -19.12 4.22
C LEU A 300 7.98 -20.28 4.12
N ARG A 301 8.37 -21.43 3.57
CA ARG A 301 7.49 -22.59 3.38
C ARG A 301 6.80 -22.97 4.69
N GLY A 302 5.48 -23.05 4.67
CA GLY A 302 4.65 -23.38 5.82
C GLY A 302 4.52 -22.28 6.87
N ARG A 303 5.18 -21.13 6.70
CA ARG A 303 5.02 -19.99 7.63
C ARG A 303 3.68 -19.31 7.40
N GLU A 304 3.10 -18.91 8.51
CA GLU A 304 1.85 -18.14 8.55
C GLU A 304 2.10 -16.81 9.26
N PHE A 305 1.47 -15.74 8.75
CA PHE A 305 1.52 -14.41 9.32
C PHE A 305 0.09 -13.90 9.51
N ILE A 306 -0.17 -13.34 10.67
CA ILE A 306 -1.50 -12.87 11.07
C ILE A 306 -1.36 -11.39 11.46
N ALA A 307 -2.28 -10.55 11.00
CA ALA A 307 -2.34 -9.14 11.40
C ALA A 307 -2.68 -9.04 12.90
N ASP A 308 -2.01 -8.12 13.59
CA ASP A 308 -2.12 -7.98 15.04
C ASP A 308 -3.54 -7.67 15.51
N GLU A 309 -4.26 -6.85 14.73
CA GLU A 309 -5.62 -6.43 15.04
C GLU A 309 -6.49 -6.27 13.78
N VAL A 310 -7.73 -6.71 13.85
CA VAL A 310 -8.76 -6.42 12.85
C VAL A 310 -9.78 -5.47 13.48
N PRO A 311 -9.78 -4.16 13.14
CA PRO A 311 -10.51 -3.13 13.89
C PRO A 311 -12.01 -3.39 14.05
N PHE A 312 -12.70 -3.81 12.99
CA PHE A 312 -14.13 -4.07 13.03
C PHE A 312 -14.48 -5.35 13.82
N ARG A 313 -13.58 -6.34 13.93
CA ARG A 313 -13.79 -7.53 14.76
C ARG A 313 -13.94 -7.11 16.21
N ARG A 314 -13.01 -6.31 16.73
CA ARG A 314 -13.08 -5.79 18.11
C ARG A 314 -14.34 -4.95 18.35
N LYS A 315 -14.73 -4.13 17.36
CA LYS A 315 -15.89 -3.25 17.48
C LYS A 315 -17.22 -3.99 17.59
N TYR A 316 -17.39 -5.09 16.84
CA TYR A 316 -18.70 -5.78 16.71
C TYR A 316 -18.76 -7.16 17.35
N PHE A 317 -17.64 -7.82 17.55
CA PHE A 317 -17.54 -9.22 18.01
C PHE A 317 -16.52 -9.41 19.15
N GLY A 318 -15.87 -8.33 19.60
CA GLY A 318 -14.92 -8.34 20.71
C GLY A 318 -15.54 -8.23 22.09
#